data_958e80a6e255742d164d6cd5233a6d45
#
_entry.id   958e80a6e255742d164d6cd5233a6d45
#
_cell.length_a   1.000
_cell.length_b   1.000
_cell.length_c   1.000
_cell.angle_alpha   90.00
_cell.angle_beta   90.00
_cell.angle_gamma   90.00
#
_symmetry.space_group_name_H-M   'P 1'
#
loop_
_entity.id
_entity.type
_entity.pdbx_description
1 polymer ?
#
loop_
_entity_poly.entity_id
_entity_poly.type
_entity_poly.pdbx_seq_one_letter_code
_entity_poly.pdbx_strand_id
1 'polypeptide(L)'
;GFGGFGSGFTQTRRPTGPTRGANLRYRMNLDFMEAAFGVEREITIRKDDICPTCDGKRTADGSDPQTCPNCQGSGQEQVQQQTVFGQMLTSRTCPRCQGSGQIVENPCPTCSGVGTTMKDKKLLVSVPAGINEGEMLTLRNEGEPGRNGGPFGDLYIQIFIRPHPVFSREGNMTFCEVPITYAEAALGAEIEVPTIDGPLSYKLKEGTQPNDVLTIRGKGIPYLNRQGRGDHKFRVILEVPRNLDDDQKETLKKFEESMSEKHYEKRRGFMDKIRNLFGSKE
;
A
#
# COMPACT_ATOMS: atom_id res chain seq x y z
N GLY A 1 23.65 49.97 -9.11
CA GLY A 1 23.91 48.58 -9.44
C GLY A 1 22.67 47.91 -10.04
N PHE A 2 22.53 47.90 -11.36
CA PHE A 2 21.47 47.17 -12.06
C PHE A 2 21.93 45.73 -12.23
N GLY A 3 21.31 44.78 -11.49
CA GLY A 3 21.52 43.35 -11.61
C GLY A 3 20.61 42.77 -12.71
N GLY A 4 21.23 42.18 -13.73
CA GLY A 4 20.56 41.61 -14.90
C GLY A 4 19.72 40.39 -14.56
N PHE A 5 18.44 40.37 -14.96
CA PHE A 5 17.55 39.22 -15.05
C PHE A 5 17.94 38.38 -16.28
N GLY A 6 18.81 37.41 -16.08
CA GLY A 6 19.08 36.37 -17.03
C GLY A 6 18.11 35.20 -16.81
N SER A 7 16.88 35.27 -17.34
CA SER A 7 16.01 34.12 -17.46
C SER A 7 16.57 33.15 -18.53
N GLY A 8 17.41 32.24 -18.10
CA GLY A 8 17.81 31.10 -18.93
C GLY A 8 16.62 30.17 -19.14
N PHE A 9 15.92 30.33 -20.26
CA PHE A 9 15.05 29.30 -20.78
C PHE A 9 15.90 28.07 -21.14
N THR A 10 16.05 27.17 -20.20
CA THR A 10 16.62 25.84 -20.46
C THR A 10 15.60 25.09 -21.33
N GLN A 11 15.76 25.22 -22.63
CA GLN A 11 15.06 24.44 -23.62
C GLN A 11 15.49 22.99 -23.43
N THR A 12 14.64 22.18 -22.81
CA THR A 12 14.86 20.73 -22.61
C THR A 12 14.95 20.07 -23.96
N ARG A 13 16.17 19.86 -24.45
CA ARG A 13 16.43 19.03 -25.64
C ARG A 13 15.85 17.66 -25.36
N ARG A 14 14.87 17.23 -26.14
CA ARG A 14 14.42 15.82 -26.11
C ARG A 14 15.62 14.96 -26.48
N PRO A 15 16.04 14.04 -25.63
CA PRO A 15 17.20 13.20 -25.93
C PRO A 15 16.86 12.33 -27.15
N THR A 16 17.68 12.43 -28.20
CA THR A 16 17.60 11.60 -29.41
C THR A 16 18.23 10.22 -29.22
N GLY A 17 18.91 9.99 -28.09
CA GLY A 17 19.50 8.70 -27.72
C GLY A 17 18.51 7.71 -27.10
N PRO A 18 19.02 6.50 -26.73
CA PRO A 18 18.25 5.50 -26.00
C PRO A 18 17.67 6.10 -24.72
N THR A 19 16.36 6.01 -24.55
CA THR A 19 15.67 6.52 -23.36
C THR A 19 14.94 5.38 -22.67
N ARG A 20 15.03 5.37 -21.34
CA ARG A 20 14.33 4.37 -20.52
C ARG A 20 12.81 4.52 -20.67
N GLY A 21 12.09 3.41 -20.68
CA GLY A 21 10.64 3.37 -20.68
C GLY A 21 10.02 3.95 -19.41
N ALA A 22 8.75 4.33 -19.51
CA ALA A 22 8.01 4.83 -18.37
C ALA A 22 7.80 3.72 -17.31
N ASN A 23 7.80 4.13 -16.05
CA ASN A 23 7.46 3.22 -14.97
C ASN A 23 5.94 3.08 -14.88
N LEU A 24 5.48 1.87 -14.59
CA LEU A 24 4.08 1.56 -14.35
C LEU A 24 3.79 1.49 -12.85
N ARG A 25 2.54 1.73 -12.48
CA ARG A 25 2.05 1.57 -11.12
C ARG A 25 0.85 0.64 -11.13
N TYR A 26 0.87 -0.31 -10.21
CA TYR A 26 -0.22 -1.26 -9.99
C TYR A 26 -0.66 -1.20 -8.54
N ARG A 27 -1.97 -1.18 -8.29
CA ARG A 27 -2.53 -1.23 -6.94
C ARG A 27 -2.91 -2.67 -6.62
N MET A 28 -2.29 -3.26 -5.59
CA MET A 28 -2.60 -4.61 -5.12
C MET A 28 -3.35 -4.53 -3.80
N ASN A 29 -4.57 -5.06 -3.76
CA ASN A 29 -5.34 -5.20 -2.54
C ASN A 29 -5.11 -6.61 -1.98
N LEU A 30 -4.61 -6.69 -0.76
CA LEU A 30 -4.39 -7.93 -0.02
C LEU A 30 -5.40 -8.05 1.10
N ASP A 31 -5.75 -9.28 1.44
CA ASP A 31 -6.45 -9.55 2.68
C ASP A 31 -5.47 -9.48 3.87
N PHE A 32 -5.99 -9.23 5.06
CA PHE A 32 -5.17 -9.10 6.27
C PHE A 32 -4.24 -10.29 6.48
N MET A 33 -4.76 -11.51 6.29
CA MET A 33 -4.00 -12.75 6.45
C MET A 33 -2.93 -12.93 5.36
N GLU A 34 -3.22 -12.54 4.13
CA GLU A 34 -2.25 -12.56 3.04
C GLU A 34 -1.06 -11.60 3.32
N ALA A 35 -1.35 -10.42 3.86
CA ALA A 35 -0.30 -9.47 4.26
C ALA A 35 0.51 -9.97 5.47
N ALA A 36 -0.13 -10.71 6.39
CA ALA A 36 0.53 -11.28 7.56
C ALA A 36 1.48 -12.43 7.19
N PHE A 37 1.03 -13.37 6.37
CA PHE A 37 1.77 -14.60 6.07
C PHE A 37 2.52 -14.57 4.74
N GLY A 38 2.29 -13.54 3.93
CA GLY A 38 2.78 -13.50 2.55
C GLY A 38 1.91 -14.32 1.60
N VAL A 39 2.00 -14.02 0.33
CA VAL A 39 1.23 -14.72 -0.71
C VAL A 39 1.95 -14.58 -2.06
N GLU A 40 1.82 -15.59 -2.90
CA GLU A 40 2.15 -15.51 -4.32
C GLU A 40 0.86 -15.26 -5.09
N ARG A 41 0.83 -14.18 -5.87
CA ARG A 41 -0.36 -13.80 -6.63
C ARG A 41 0.00 -13.49 -8.08
N GLU A 42 -0.74 -14.10 -9.01
CA GLU A 42 -0.67 -13.73 -10.41
C GLU A 42 -1.47 -12.45 -10.63
N ILE A 43 -0.83 -11.46 -11.24
CA ILE A 43 -1.47 -10.23 -11.69
C ILE A 43 -1.40 -10.14 -13.20
N THR A 44 -2.41 -9.55 -13.81
CA THR A 44 -2.41 -9.23 -15.24
C THR A 44 -2.30 -7.72 -15.40
N ILE A 45 -1.27 -7.28 -16.11
CA ILE A 45 -1.07 -5.88 -16.44
C ILE A 45 -1.20 -5.68 -17.95
N ARG A 46 -1.84 -4.61 -18.34
CA ARG A 46 -1.93 -4.19 -19.72
C ARG A 46 -0.89 -3.11 -19.97
N LYS A 47 0.08 -3.40 -20.82
CA LYS A 47 1.17 -2.48 -21.12
C LYS A 47 1.58 -2.57 -22.59
N ASP A 48 2.28 -1.54 -23.05
CA ASP A 48 3.01 -1.64 -24.30
C ASP A 48 4.16 -2.62 -24.17
N ASP A 49 4.35 -3.44 -25.20
CA ASP A 49 5.48 -4.36 -25.32
C ASP A 49 6.08 -4.23 -26.73
N ILE A 50 7.31 -4.67 -26.90
CA ILE A 50 7.98 -4.64 -28.18
C ILE A 50 7.13 -5.39 -29.21
N CYS A 51 6.92 -4.78 -30.38
CA CYS A 51 6.14 -5.40 -31.45
C CYS A 51 6.82 -6.68 -31.94
N PRO A 52 6.15 -7.85 -31.87
CA PRO A 52 6.77 -9.12 -32.24
C PRO A 52 7.09 -9.26 -33.73
N THR A 53 6.46 -8.46 -34.58
CA THR A 53 6.61 -8.54 -36.04
C THR A 53 7.87 -7.78 -36.51
N CYS A 54 8.16 -6.63 -35.90
CA CYS A 54 9.30 -5.80 -36.32
C CYS A 54 10.38 -5.65 -35.25
N ASP A 55 10.24 -6.33 -34.10
CA ASP A 55 11.17 -6.28 -32.98
C ASP A 55 11.57 -4.85 -32.57
N GLY A 56 10.58 -3.95 -32.53
CA GLY A 56 10.78 -2.54 -32.21
C GLY A 56 11.35 -1.67 -33.33
N LYS A 57 11.74 -2.23 -34.48
CA LYS A 57 12.36 -1.50 -35.61
C LYS A 57 11.37 -0.62 -36.38
N ARG A 58 10.08 -0.82 -36.22
CA ARG A 58 9.01 -0.02 -36.81
C ARG A 58 8.78 -0.21 -38.32
N THR A 59 9.66 -0.92 -39.02
CA THR A 59 9.62 -1.19 -40.47
C THR A 59 8.99 -2.54 -40.77
N ALA A 60 8.34 -2.68 -41.92
CA ALA A 60 7.68 -3.93 -42.32
C ALA A 60 8.67 -5.05 -42.70
N ASP A 61 9.80 -4.67 -43.25
CA ASP A 61 10.88 -5.55 -43.72
C ASP A 61 11.95 -5.84 -42.65
N GLY A 62 11.81 -5.28 -41.44
CA GLY A 62 12.76 -5.43 -40.36
C GLY A 62 14.05 -4.65 -40.59
N SER A 63 14.14 -3.76 -41.55
CA SER A 63 15.24 -2.83 -41.74
C SER A 63 15.28 -1.77 -40.62
N ASP A 64 16.42 -1.18 -40.39
CA ASP A 64 16.51 -0.07 -39.43
C ASP A 64 15.90 1.21 -40.06
N PRO A 65 15.20 2.04 -39.27
CA PRO A 65 14.65 3.30 -39.74
C PRO A 65 15.74 4.24 -40.27
N GLN A 66 15.48 4.93 -41.39
CA GLN A 66 16.43 5.85 -41.97
C GLN A 66 16.59 7.12 -41.14
N THR A 67 17.80 7.66 -41.07
CA THR A 67 18.03 8.96 -40.44
C THR A 67 17.31 10.05 -41.21
N CYS A 68 16.57 10.91 -40.55
CA CYS A 68 15.84 11.99 -41.17
C CYS A 68 16.80 12.97 -41.89
N PRO A 69 16.74 13.14 -43.21
CA PRO A 69 17.65 14.01 -43.94
C PRO A 69 17.44 15.49 -43.60
N ASN A 70 16.25 15.89 -43.12
CA ASN A 70 15.95 17.28 -42.80
C ASN A 70 16.67 17.76 -41.54
N CYS A 71 16.68 16.94 -40.51
CA CYS A 71 17.27 17.28 -39.22
C CYS A 71 18.53 16.45 -38.88
N GLN A 72 18.96 15.59 -39.79
CA GLN A 72 20.17 14.75 -39.66
C GLN A 72 20.16 13.97 -38.30
N GLY A 73 19.00 13.47 -37.91
CA GLY A 73 18.83 12.70 -36.64
C GLY A 73 18.54 13.53 -35.39
N SER A 74 18.65 14.88 -35.46
CA SER A 74 18.47 15.73 -34.27
C SER A 74 17.01 15.84 -33.79
N GLY A 75 16.03 15.50 -34.65
CA GLY A 75 14.61 15.68 -34.39
C GLY A 75 14.13 17.13 -34.39
N GLN A 76 15.04 18.08 -34.52
CA GLN A 76 14.76 19.52 -34.52
C GLN A 76 15.39 20.20 -35.75
N GLU A 77 14.77 21.26 -36.22
CA GLU A 77 15.36 22.14 -37.20
C GLU A 77 15.48 23.56 -36.66
N GLN A 78 16.57 24.23 -37.06
CA GLN A 78 16.76 25.64 -36.74
C GLN A 78 16.09 26.49 -37.78
N VAL A 79 15.22 27.39 -37.36
CA VAL A 79 14.52 28.32 -38.26
C VAL A 79 14.90 29.73 -37.82
N GLN A 80 15.30 30.55 -38.81
CA GLN A 80 15.50 31.98 -38.58
C GLN A 80 14.13 32.67 -38.59
N GLN A 81 13.79 33.24 -37.44
CA GLN A 81 12.56 34.03 -37.32
C GLN A 81 12.93 35.51 -37.21
N GLN A 82 12.39 36.30 -38.10
CA GLN A 82 12.58 37.73 -38.08
C GLN A 82 11.66 38.34 -37.02
N THR A 83 12.24 38.98 -36.06
CA THR A 83 11.52 39.65 -34.97
C THR A 83 11.78 41.17 -35.05
N VAL A 84 10.98 41.99 -34.34
CA VAL A 84 11.13 43.44 -34.27
C VAL A 84 12.52 43.87 -33.77
N PHE A 85 13.23 42.96 -33.13
CA PHE A 85 14.57 43.18 -32.54
C PHE A 85 15.72 42.53 -33.34
N GLY A 86 15.45 42.01 -34.54
CA GLY A 86 16.44 41.36 -35.40
C GLY A 86 16.10 39.89 -35.73
N GLN A 87 17.07 39.23 -36.37
CA GLN A 87 16.95 37.81 -36.71
C GLN A 87 17.29 36.94 -35.47
N MET A 88 16.35 36.09 -35.11
CA MET A 88 16.51 35.13 -33.99
C MET A 88 16.49 33.71 -34.54
N LEU A 89 17.47 32.87 -34.12
CA LEU A 89 17.48 31.44 -34.41
C LEU A 89 16.59 30.73 -33.39
N THR A 90 15.50 30.17 -33.87
CA THR A 90 14.57 29.41 -33.04
C THR A 90 14.61 27.94 -33.45
N SER A 91 14.65 27.04 -32.49
CA SER A 91 14.60 25.60 -32.72
C SER A 91 13.13 25.13 -32.69
N ARG A 92 12.67 24.44 -33.75
CA ARG A 92 11.35 23.82 -33.78
C ARG A 92 11.44 22.32 -34.05
N THR A 93 10.40 21.58 -33.69
CA THR A 93 10.29 20.15 -34.00
C THR A 93 10.33 19.96 -35.52
N CYS A 94 11.19 19.08 -36.00
CA CYS A 94 11.27 18.77 -37.43
C CYS A 94 9.94 18.23 -37.97
N PRO A 95 9.29 18.90 -38.94
CA PRO A 95 7.99 18.49 -39.42
C PRO A 95 7.99 17.15 -40.15
N ARG A 96 9.12 16.76 -40.74
CA ARG A 96 9.24 15.53 -41.52
C ARG A 96 9.31 14.27 -40.62
N CYS A 97 10.04 14.30 -39.52
CA CYS A 97 10.16 13.17 -38.62
C CYS A 97 9.37 13.37 -37.31
N GLN A 98 8.65 14.48 -37.15
CA GLN A 98 7.87 14.83 -35.97
C GLN A 98 8.66 14.68 -34.63
N GLY A 99 9.95 14.98 -34.68
CA GLY A 99 10.83 14.93 -33.52
C GLY A 99 11.50 13.58 -33.25
N SER A 100 11.22 12.54 -34.05
CA SER A 100 11.86 11.21 -33.86
C SER A 100 13.29 11.14 -34.33
N GLY A 101 13.72 12.05 -35.20
CA GLY A 101 15.02 12.00 -35.85
C GLY A 101 15.15 10.94 -36.96
N GLN A 102 14.17 10.08 -37.12
CA GLN A 102 14.17 8.95 -38.07
C GLN A 102 12.92 8.95 -38.92
N ILE A 103 13.00 8.35 -40.09
CA ILE A 103 11.87 8.18 -41.04
C ILE A 103 11.66 6.69 -41.24
N VAL A 104 10.39 6.27 -41.19
CA VAL A 104 9.94 4.90 -41.49
C VAL A 104 9.23 4.98 -42.84
N GLU A 105 9.87 4.50 -43.91
CA GLU A 105 9.25 4.52 -45.27
C GLU A 105 8.16 3.46 -45.41
N ASN A 106 8.45 2.23 -44.89
CA ASN A 106 7.50 1.11 -44.90
C ASN A 106 7.11 0.77 -43.48
N PRO A 107 6.03 1.33 -42.93
CA PRO A 107 5.64 1.07 -41.56
C PRO A 107 5.18 -0.38 -41.33
N CYS A 108 5.61 -0.99 -40.25
CA CYS A 108 5.16 -2.32 -39.86
C CYS A 108 3.61 -2.37 -39.73
N PRO A 109 2.94 -3.31 -40.38
CA PRO A 109 1.47 -3.37 -40.38
C PRO A 109 0.88 -3.65 -39.02
N THR A 110 1.60 -4.38 -38.15
CA THR A 110 1.15 -4.76 -36.79
C THR A 110 1.14 -3.58 -35.84
N CYS A 111 2.18 -2.76 -35.84
CA CYS A 111 2.30 -1.61 -34.92
C CYS A 111 2.13 -0.25 -35.62
N SER A 112 1.83 -0.24 -36.91
CA SER A 112 1.68 0.99 -37.71
C SER A 112 2.87 1.97 -37.58
N GLY A 113 4.08 1.42 -37.47
CA GLY A 113 5.31 2.21 -37.37
C GLY A 113 5.63 2.73 -35.94
N VAL A 114 4.86 2.35 -34.92
CA VAL A 114 5.11 2.76 -33.52
C VAL A 114 6.26 1.96 -32.90
N GLY A 115 6.39 0.68 -33.23
CA GLY A 115 7.40 -0.23 -32.70
C GLY A 115 6.97 -1.00 -31.46
N THR A 116 5.81 -0.66 -30.89
CA THR A 116 5.23 -1.33 -29.73
C THR A 116 3.78 -1.74 -30.00
N THR A 117 3.31 -2.73 -29.27
CA THR A 117 1.93 -3.20 -29.28
C THR A 117 1.43 -3.43 -27.87
N MET A 118 0.19 -3.06 -27.61
CA MET A 118 -0.42 -3.27 -26.31
C MET A 118 -0.70 -4.75 -26.08
N LYS A 119 -0.25 -5.30 -24.95
CA LYS A 119 -0.42 -6.69 -24.55
C LYS A 119 -0.82 -6.81 -23.11
N ASP A 120 -1.59 -7.85 -22.80
CA ASP A 120 -1.83 -8.29 -21.43
C ASP A 120 -0.72 -9.26 -21.02
N LYS A 121 0.05 -8.88 -20.01
CA LYS A 121 1.15 -9.68 -19.46
C LYS A 121 0.77 -10.19 -18.07
N LYS A 122 0.91 -11.50 -17.88
CA LYS A 122 0.74 -12.14 -16.57
C LYS A 122 2.07 -12.17 -15.83
N LEU A 123 2.06 -11.73 -14.59
CA LEU A 123 3.24 -11.68 -13.73
C LEU A 123 2.92 -12.34 -12.40
N LEU A 124 3.80 -13.22 -11.94
CA LEU A 124 3.74 -13.78 -10.61
C LEU A 124 4.47 -12.83 -9.65
N VAL A 125 3.74 -12.36 -8.65
CA VAL A 125 4.26 -11.45 -7.62
C VAL A 125 4.31 -12.18 -6.30
N SER A 126 5.51 -12.33 -5.75
CA SER A 126 5.71 -12.86 -4.40
C SER A 126 5.67 -11.69 -3.40
N VAL A 127 4.67 -11.71 -2.54
CA VAL A 127 4.50 -10.74 -1.47
C VAL A 127 5.08 -11.32 -0.18
N PRO A 128 6.08 -10.70 0.43
CA PRO A 128 6.70 -11.20 1.64
C PRO A 128 5.77 -11.10 2.85
N ALA A 129 5.90 -12.03 3.80
CA ALA A 129 5.19 -12.00 5.06
C ALA A 129 5.52 -10.75 5.88
N GLY A 130 4.50 -10.18 6.51
CA GLY A 130 4.66 -8.99 7.36
C GLY A 130 4.70 -7.67 6.61
N ILE A 131 4.42 -7.65 5.32
CA ILE A 131 4.38 -6.41 4.51
C ILE A 131 3.40 -5.41 5.10
N ASN A 132 3.75 -4.12 5.07
CA ASN A 132 2.89 -3.05 5.60
C ASN A 132 2.02 -2.43 4.51
N GLU A 133 0.94 -1.80 4.94
CA GLU A 133 0.13 -0.97 4.05
C GLU A 133 0.95 0.21 3.51
N GLY A 134 0.76 0.52 2.23
CA GLY A 134 1.48 1.59 1.54
C GLY A 134 2.89 1.22 1.07
N GLU A 135 3.42 0.06 1.45
CA GLU A 135 4.71 -0.38 0.92
C GLU A 135 4.66 -0.64 -0.58
N MET A 136 5.81 -0.46 -1.22
CA MET A 136 5.97 -0.64 -2.66
C MET A 136 6.89 -1.80 -2.97
N LEU A 137 6.41 -2.76 -3.75
CA LEU A 137 7.22 -3.79 -4.39
C LEU A 137 7.63 -3.31 -5.78
N THR A 138 8.89 -3.54 -6.14
CA THR A 138 9.43 -3.14 -7.45
C THR A 138 9.78 -4.36 -8.27
N LEU A 139 9.10 -4.53 -9.40
CA LEU A 139 9.47 -5.50 -10.43
C LEU A 139 10.27 -4.76 -11.51
N ARG A 140 11.58 -5.06 -11.57
CA ARG A 140 12.48 -4.40 -12.50
C ARG A 140 12.22 -4.84 -13.94
N ASN A 141 12.32 -3.88 -14.89
CA ASN A 141 12.11 -4.10 -16.32
C ASN A 141 10.69 -4.59 -16.70
N GLU A 142 9.71 -4.40 -15.82
CA GLU A 142 8.30 -4.76 -16.07
C GLU A 142 7.42 -3.54 -16.38
N GLY A 143 8.03 -2.36 -16.57
CA GLY A 143 7.37 -1.15 -17.05
C GLY A 143 7.20 -1.11 -18.57
N GLU A 144 6.98 0.09 -19.12
CA GLU A 144 6.89 0.35 -20.55
C GLU A 144 8.24 0.13 -21.24
N PRO A 145 8.25 -0.24 -22.54
CA PRO A 145 9.49 -0.36 -23.30
C PRO A 145 10.15 1.01 -23.48
N GLY A 146 11.47 0.99 -23.48
CA GLY A 146 12.26 2.19 -23.78
C GLY A 146 12.18 2.57 -25.26
N ARG A 147 12.52 3.82 -25.54
CA ARG A 147 12.60 4.30 -26.91
C ARG A 147 14.04 4.21 -27.44
N ASN A 148 14.17 4.04 -28.74
CA ASN A 148 15.46 3.98 -29.45
C ASN A 148 16.42 2.94 -28.83
N GLY A 149 15.93 1.74 -28.49
CA GLY A 149 16.72 0.68 -27.85
C GLY A 149 17.03 0.91 -26.37
N GLY A 150 16.33 1.85 -25.72
CA GLY A 150 16.47 2.06 -24.28
C GLY A 150 15.87 0.91 -23.44
N PRO A 151 16.30 0.76 -22.16
CA PRO A 151 15.79 -0.27 -21.29
C PRO A 151 14.34 -0.04 -20.90
N PHE A 152 13.66 -1.10 -20.49
CA PHE A 152 12.31 -1.00 -19.95
C PHE A 152 12.29 -0.17 -18.67
N GLY A 153 11.13 0.42 -18.36
CA GLY A 153 10.80 0.96 -17.05
C GLY A 153 10.61 -0.15 -16.01
N ASP A 154 10.25 0.22 -14.80
CA ASP A 154 9.91 -0.70 -13.72
C ASP A 154 8.40 -0.69 -13.46
N LEU A 155 7.90 -1.78 -12.87
CA LEU A 155 6.56 -1.84 -12.33
C LEU A 155 6.62 -1.68 -10.81
N TYR A 156 5.94 -0.66 -10.30
CA TYR A 156 5.75 -0.43 -8.87
C TYR A 156 4.38 -0.94 -8.45
N ILE A 157 4.38 -1.88 -7.51
CA ILE A 157 3.16 -2.45 -6.94
C ILE A 157 2.97 -1.85 -5.56
N GLN A 158 1.95 -1.02 -5.41
CA GLN A 158 1.58 -0.43 -4.13
C GLN A 158 0.60 -1.35 -3.40
N ILE A 159 0.93 -1.69 -2.17
CA ILE A 159 0.15 -2.60 -1.33
C ILE A 159 -0.91 -1.84 -0.56
N PHE A 160 -2.13 -2.36 -0.59
CA PHE A 160 -3.26 -1.94 0.23
C PHE A 160 -3.81 -3.15 0.97
N ILE A 161 -4.08 -3.00 2.26
CA ILE A 161 -4.57 -4.09 3.11
C ILE A 161 -6.02 -3.85 3.45
N ARG A 162 -6.88 -4.84 3.20
CA ARG A 162 -8.29 -4.76 3.59
C ARG A 162 -8.43 -4.88 5.10
N PRO A 163 -9.31 -4.08 5.73
CA PRO A 163 -9.65 -4.25 7.14
C PRO A 163 -10.17 -5.66 7.41
N HIS A 164 -9.79 -6.22 8.57
CA HIS A 164 -10.29 -7.51 9.02
C HIS A 164 -11.40 -7.31 10.06
N PRO A 165 -12.48 -8.13 10.07
CA PRO A 165 -13.61 -7.93 10.99
C PRO A 165 -13.25 -8.12 12.46
N VAL A 166 -12.23 -8.92 12.77
CA VAL A 166 -11.83 -9.27 14.14
C VAL A 166 -10.50 -8.64 14.53
N PHE A 167 -9.53 -8.60 13.59
CA PHE A 167 -8.18 -8.15 13.89
C PHE A 167 -7.92 -6.74 13.40
N SER A 168 -7.24 -5.96 14.23
CA SER A 168 -6.55 -4.73 13.81
C SER A 168 -5.05 -4.90 13.96
N ARG A 169 -4.29 -4.03 13.31
CA ARG A 169 -2.82 -4.11 13.23
C ARG A 169 -2.20 -2.78 13.56
N GLU A 170 -1.14 -2.81 14.35
CA GLU A 170 -0.24 -1.68 14.60
C GLU A 170 1.21 -2.16 14.47
N GLY A 171 1.85 -1.82 13.37
CA GLY A 171 3.15 -2.38 13.02
C GLY A 171 3.10 -3.91 12.89
N ASN A 172 3.84 -4.64 13.73
CA ASN A 172 3.81 -6.09 13.78
C ASN A 172 2.95 -6.66 14.93
N MET A 173 2.31 -5.80 15.71
CA MET A 173 1.35 -6.20 16.73
C MET A 173 -0.04 -6.36 16.13
N THR A 174 -0.77 -7.37 16.59
CA THR A 174 -2.17 -7.59 16.26
C THR A 174 -3.03 -7.36 17.48
N PHE A 175 -4.25 -6.83 17.25
CA PHE A 175 -5.20 -6.53 18.31
C PHE A 175 -6.56 -7.14 17.98
N CYS A 176 -7.25 -7.65 19.00
CA CYS A 176 -8.66 -8.00 18.92
C CYS A 176 -9.38 -7.67 20.23
N GLU A 177 -10.70 -7.75 20.20
CA GLU A 177 -11.54 -7.64 21.39
C GLU A 177 -12.15 -9.00 21.69
N VAL A 178 -12.08 -9.41 22.95
CA VAL A 178 -12.60 -10.71 23.41
C VAL A 178 -13.69 -10.45 24.45
N PRO A 179 -14.95 -10.76 24.13
CA PRO A 179 -16.04 -10.67 25.10
C PRO A 179 -15.89 -11.80 26.12
N ILE A 180 -16.05 -11.46 27.39
CA ILE A 180 -16.07 -12.41 28.51
C ILE A 180 -17.28 -12.12 29.40
N THR A 181 -17.72 -13.13 30.13
CA THR A 181 -18.78 -13.01 31.12
C THR A 181 -18.27 -12.41 32.42
N TYR A 182 -19.18 -11.90 33.26
CA TYR A 182 -18.83 -11.44 34.60
C TYR A 182 -18.20 -12.54 35.46
N ALA A 183 -18.73 -13.76 35.38
CA ALA A 183 -18.22 -14.90 36.15
C ALA A 183 -16.77 -15.26 35.74
N GLU A 184 -16.49 -15.28 34.42
CA GLU A 184 -15.12 -15.52 33.92
C GLU A 184 -14.15 -14.42 34.37
N ALA A 185 -14.59 -13.16 34.37
CA ALA A 185 -13.78 -12.04 34.84
C ALA A 185 -13.49 -12.10 36.34
N ALA A 186 -14.50 -12.45 37.14
CA ALA A 186 -14.41 -12.45 38.59
C ALA A 186 -13.63 -13.65 39.14
N LEU A 187 -13.89 -14.85 38.60
CA LEU A 187 -13.32 -16.11 39.10
C LEU A 187 -12.03 -16.53 38.38
N GLY A 188 -11.73 -15.89 37.28
CA GLY A 188 -10.76 -16.40 36.33
C GLY A 188 -11.33 -17.56 35.51
N ALA A 189 -10.88 -17.72 34.30
CA ALA A 189 -11.32 -18.79 33.40
C ALA A 189 -10.25 -19.13 32.37
N GLU A 190 -10.41 -20.25 31.75
CA GLU A 190 -9.68 -20.58 30.54
C GLU A 190 -10.56 -20.22 29.34
N ILE A 191 -10.12 -19.25 28.55
CA ILE A 191 -10.85 -18.74 27.41
C ILE A 191 -10.12 -19.00 26.09
N GLU A 192 -10.85 -19.09 25.00
CA GLU A 192 -10.27 -19.15 23.67
C GLU A 192 -10.09 -17.73 23.11
N VAL A 193 -8.84 -17.37 22.83
CA VAL A 193 -8.47 -16.08 22.24
C VAL A 193 -8.16 -16.31 20.76
N PRO A 194 -8.87 -15.64 19.82
CA PRO A 194 -8.54 -15.74 18.41
C PRO A 194 -7.18 -15.10 18.14
N THR A 195 -6.33 -15.80 17.42
CA THR A 195 -5.05 -15.28 16.91
C THR A 195 -4.96 -15.49 15.41
N ILE A 196 -4.01 -14.84 14.75
CA ILE A 196 -3.80 -15.01 13.31
C ILE A 196 -3.38 -16.45 12.94
N ASP A 197 -2.88 -17.24 13.89
CA ASP A 197 -2.54 -18.66 13.70
C ASP A 197 -3.72 -19.60 14.01
N GLY A 198 -4.83 -19.07 14.51
CA GLY A 198 -5.97 -19.82 15.02
C GLY A 198 -6.28 -19.51 16.49
N PRO A 199 -7.33 -20.13 17.05
CA PRO A 199 -7.68 -19.94 18.46
C PRO A 199 -6.60 -20.51 19.38
N LEU A 200 -6.35 -19.81 20.50
CA LEU A 200 -5.38 -20.21 21.52
C LEU A 200 -6.02 -20.11 22.89
N SER A 201 -5.88 -21.18 23.70
CA SER A 201 -6.34 -21.15 25.08
C SER A 201 -5.49 -20.18 25.91
N TYR A 202 -6.16 -19.31 26.66
CA TYR A 202 -5.54 -18.33 27.55
C TYR A 202 -6.20 -18.38 28.94
N LYS A 203 -5.38 -18.46 29.98
CA LYS A 203 -5.87 -18.48 31.36
C LYS A 203 -6.00 -17.05 31.88
N LEU A 204 -7.23 -16.58 32.02
CA LEU A 204 -7.55 -15.32 32.68
C LEU A 204 -7.27 -15.42 34.17
N LYS A 205 -6.79 -14.32 34.73
CA LYS A 205 -6.61 -14.21 36.20
C LYS A 205 -7.94 -13.79 36.83
N GLU A 206 -8.14 -14.24 38.05
CA GLU A 206 -9.22 -13.78 38.93
C GLU A 206 -9.16 -12.25 39.08
N GLY A 207 -10.32 -11.60 39.01
CA GLY A 207 -10.45 -10.16 39.13
C GLY A 207 -10.01 -9.36 37.90
N THR A 208 -9.92 -9.99 36.71
CA THR A 208 -9.65 -9.30 35.43
C THR A 208 -10.69 -8.21 35.21
N GLN A 209 -10.23 -7.01 34.88
CA GLN A 209 -11.09 -5.84 34.72
C GLN A 209 -11.50 -5.60 33.25
N PRO A 210 -12.68 -5.01 33.00
CA PRO A 210 -13.06 -4.55 31.68
C PRO A 210 -12.02 -3.58 31.11
N ASN A 211 -11.72 -3.73 29.82
CA ASN A 211 -10.70 -2.99 29.08
C ASN A 211 -9.23 -3.31 29.45
N ASP A 212 -9.00 -4.33 30.29
CA ASP A 212 -7.63 -4.83 30.45
C ASP A 212 -7.10 -5.30 29.09
N VAL A 213 -5.84 -4.94 28.79
CA VAL A 213 -5.14 -5.35 27.59
C VAL A 213 -4.12 -6.41 27.97
N LEU A 214 -4.37 -7.62 27.49
CA LEU A 214 -3.52 -8.77 27.75
C LEU A 214 -2.67 -9.10 26.52
N THR A 215 -1.48 -9.66 26.73
CA THR A 215 -0.50 -9.86 25.65
C THR A 215 -0.10 -11.34 25.54
N ILE A 216 -0.18 -11.84 24.32
CA ILE A 216 0.33 -13.17 23.95
C ILE A 216 1.60 -12.95 23.11
N ARG A 217 2.74 -13.28 23.66
CA ARG A 217 4.03 -13.02 23.02
C ARG A 217 4.24 -13.85 21.77
N GLY A 218 4.82 -13.25 20.74
CA GLY A 218 5.19 -13.92 19.50
C GLY A 218 4.01 -14.44 18.66
N LYS A 219 2.77 -13.98 18.92
CA LYS A 219 1.55 -14.36 18.18
C LYS A 219 1.01 -13.24 17.27
N GLY A 220 1.81 -12.20 17.07
CA GLY A 220 1.54 -11.15 16.10
C GLY A 220 2.06 -11.47 14.71
N ILE A 221 2.22 -10.44 13.89
CA ILE A 221 2.66 -10.53 12.49
C ILE A 221 4.17 -10.76 12.43
N PRO A 222 4.66 -11.61 11.52
CA PRO A 222 6.09 -11.77 11.26
C PRO A 222 6.79 -10.45 10.93
N TYR A 223 8.04 -10.34 11.30
CA TYR A 223 8.85 -9.19 10.88
C TYR A 223 9.25 -9.32 9.43
N LEU A 224 9.09 -8.24 8.66
CA LEU A 224 9.55 -8.21 7.28
C LEU A 224 11.07 -8.39 7.20
N ASN A 225 11.53 -9.34 6.38
CA ASN A 225 12.96 -9.63 6.10
C ASN A 225 13.83 -9.98 7.32
N ARG A 226 13.25 -10.43 8.44
CA ARG A 226 13.99 -10.90 9.61
C ARG A 226 13.21 -11.96 10.38
N GLN A 227 13.92 -12.73 11.19
CA GLN A 227 13.29 -13.73 12.06
C GLN A 227 12.52 -13.08 13.22
N GLY A 228 11.47 -13.79 13.67
CA GLY A 228 10.64 -13.40 14.78
C GLY A 228 9.32 -12.78 14.35
N ARG A 229 8.49 -12.50 15.35
CA ARG A 229 7.12 -12.00 15.19
C ARG A 229 6.84 -10.97 16.28
N GLY A 230 5.89 -10.08 16.00
CA GLY A 230 5.31 -9.21 17.01
C GLY A 230 4.44 -9.98 18.01
N ASP A 231 3.81 -9.25 18.90
CA ASP A 231 2.92 -9.80 19.91
C ASP A 231 1.46 -9.66 19.45
N HIS A 232 0.61 -10.55 19.95
CA HIS A 232 -0.83 -10.40 19.87
C HIS A 232 -1.36 -9.81 21.19
N LYS A 233 -2.15 -8.75 21.09
CA LYS A 233 -2.81 -8.13 22.23
C LYS A 233 -4.32 -8.25 22.08
N PHE A 234 -4.99 -8.56 23.18
CA PHE A 234 -6.44 -8.55 23.17
C PHE A 234 -6.98 -7.73 24.34
N ARG A 235 -8.07 -7.02 24.06
CA ARG A 235 -8.79 -6.23 25.04
C ARG A 235 -9.97 -7.05 25.54
N VAL A 236 -10.09 -7.14 26.84
CA VAL A 236 -11.21 -7.80 27.50
C VAL A 236 -12.45 -6.88 27.47
N ILE A 237 -13.55 -7.36 26.91
CA ILE A 237 -14.83 -6.67 26.91
C ILE A 237 -15.78 -7.45 27.80
N LEU A 238 -16.35 -6.80 28.81
CA LEU A 238 -17.34 -7.43 29.65
C LEU A 238 -18.70 -7.41 28.97
N GLU A 239 -19.26 -8.60 28.70
CA GLU A 239 -20.59 -8.74 28.17
C GLU A 239 -21.60 -8.90 29.32
N VAL A 240 -22.58 -7.99 29.35
CA VAL A 240 -23.67 -8.04 30.31
C VAL A 240 -24.82 -8.85 29.71
N PRO A 241 -25.26 -9.95 30.38
CA PRO A 241 -26.32 -10.80 29.86
C PRO A 241 -27.66 -10.06 29.78
N ARG A 242 -28.41 -10.39 28.72
CA ARG A 242 -29.74 -9.84 28.45
C ARG A 242 -30.81 -10.94 28.57
N ASN A 243 -32.06 -10.55 28.76
CA ASN A 243 -33.22 -11.46 28.75
C ASN A 243 -33.14 -12.56 29.83
N LEU A 244 -32.71 -12.18 31.03
CA LEU A 244 -32.67 -13.10 32.17
C LEU A 244 -34.08 -13.55 32.59
N ASP A 245 -34.22 -14.82 32.91
CA ASP A 245 -35.41 -15.34 33.57
C ASP A 245 -35.49 -14.92 35.04
N ASP A 246 -36.60 -15.27 35.72
CA ASP A 246 -36.83 -14.78 37.09
C ASP A 246 -35.92 -15.45 38.11
N ASP A 247 -35.54 -16.72 37.91
CA ASP A 247 -34.61 -17.45 38.76
C ASP A 247 -33.18 -16.88 38.64
N GLN A 248 -32.78 -16.53 37.43
CA GLN A 248 -31.46 -15.88 37.17
C GLN A 248 -31.41 -14.49 37.81
N LYS A 249 -32.50 -13.71 37.72
CA LYS A 249 -32.58 -12.40 38.37
C LYS A 249 -32.51 -12.52 39.88
N GLU A 250 -33.16 -13.51 40.48
CA GLU A 250 -33.14 -13.75 41.93
C GLU A 250 -31.72 -14.15 42.37
N THR A 251 -31.05 -15.03 41.61
CA THR A 251 -29.69 -15.43 41.87
C THR A 251 -28.70 -14.25 41.85
N LEU A 252 -28.86 -13.36 40.86
CA LEU A 252 -28.06 -12.14 40.76
C LEU A 252 -28.30 -11.18 41.93
N LYS A 253 -29.55 -11.03 42.40
CA LYS A 253 -29.87 -10.21 43.56
C LYS A 253 -29.21 -10.78 44.83
N LYS A 254 -29.31 -12.08 45.05
CA LYS A 254 -28.63 -12.76 46.18
C LYS A 254 -27.10 -12.58 46.16
N PHE A 255 -26.53 -12.65 44.95
CA PHE A 255 -25.11 -12.38 44.79
C PHE A 255 -24.76 -10.93 45.14
N GLU A 256 -25.48 -9.92 44.65
CA GLU A 256 -25.25 -8.51 44.96
C GLU A 256 -25.40 -8.22 46.46
N GLU A 257 -26.41 -8.83 47.12
CA GLU A 257 -26.61 -8.71 48.57
C GLU A 257 -25.47 -9.31 49.40
N SER A 258 -24.80 -10.32 48.89
CA SER A 258 -23.62 -10.93 49.51
C SER A 258 -22.35 -10.08 49.42
N MET A 259 -22.35 -9.10 48.49
CA MET A 259 -21.20 -8.25 48.23
C MET A 259 -21.15 -7.05 49.18
N SER A 260 -19.96 -6.58 49.47
CA SER A 260 -19.69 -5.40 50.28
C SER A 260 -18.86 -4.37 49.49
N GLU A 261 -18.84 -3.12 49.96
CA GLU A 261 -18.07 -2.03 49.33
C GLU A 261 -16.56 -2.37 49.19
N LYS A 262 -16.05 -3.32 49.98
CA LYS A 262 -14.67 -3.78 49.90
C LYS A 262 -14.32 -4.41 48.55
N HIS A 263 -15.27 -5.00 47.87
CA HIS A 263 -15.11 -5.69 46.58
C HIS A 263 -15.12 -4.75 45.39
N TYR A 264 -15.53 -3.48 45.59
CA TYR A 264 -15.73 -2.50 44.53
C TYR A 264 -14.85 -1.25 44.73
N GLU A 265 -13.55 -1.38 44.56
CA GLU A 265 -12.58 -0.29 44.82
C GLU A 265 -12.85 0.98 43.99
N LYS A 266 -13.16 0.81 42.70
CA LYS A 266 -13.45 1.95 41.81
C LYS A 266 -14.72 2.70 42.24
N ARG A 267 -15.79 1.95 42.61
CA ARG A 267 -17.03 2.51 43.11
C ARG A 267 -16.81 3.29 44.40
N ARG A 268 -16.07 2.69 45.36
CA ARG A 268 -15.72 3.33 46.60
C ARG A 268 -14.91 4.62 46.39
N GLY A 269 -13.83 4.55 45.61
CA GLY A 269 -13.02 5.73 45.30
C GLY A 269 -13.77 6.85 44.58
N PHE A 270 -14.75 6.51 43.75
CA PHE A 270 -15.64 7.47 43.12
C PHE A 270 -16.58 8.14 44.12
N MET A 271 -17.23 7.34 44.98
CA MET A 271 -18.11 7.86 46.04
C MET A 271 -17.40 8.74 47.04
N ASP A 272 -16.15 8.40 47.40
CA ASP A 272 -15.31 9.22 48.27
C ASP A 272 -14.97 10.57 47.62
N LYS A 273 -14.67 10.59 46.31
CA LYS A 273 -14.47 11.83 45.57
C LYS A 273 -15.71 12.72 45.55
N ILE A 274 -16.89 12.11 45.39
CA ILE A 274 -18.18 12.84 45.42
C ILE A 274 -18.40 13.43 46.82
N ARG A 275 -18.21 12.63 47.90
CA ARG A 275 -18.34 13.10 49.28
C ARG A 275 -17.42 14.29 49.55
N ASN A 276 -16.18 14.22 49.08
CA ASN A 276 -15.19 15.31 49.24
C ASN A 276 -15.55 16.57 48.43
N LEU A 277 -16.21 16.42 47.28
CA LEU A 277 -16.63 17.57 46.45
C LEU A 277 -17.86 18.28 47.02
N PHE A 278 -18.81 17.54 47.58
CA PHE A 278 -20.09 18.07 48.06
C PHE A 278 -20.22 18.09 49.60
N GLY A 279 -19.30 17.43 50.31
CA GLY A 279 -19.31 17.35 51.78
C GLY A 279 -18.61 18.50 52.51
N SER A 280 -18.13 19.53 51.83
CA SER A 280 -17.47 20.69 52.45
C SER A 280 -18.44 21.87 52.63
N LYS A 281 -19.65 21.57 53.09
CA LYS A 281 -20.59 22.61 53.56
C LYS A 281 -21.19 22.19 54.89
N GLU A 282 -20.43 22.30 55.93
CA GLU A 282 -20.85 22.59 57.32
C GLU A 282 -19.71 23.27 58.06
#